data_52248b08cd08a0a295aa61ffe72bb931
#
_entry.id   52248b08cd08a0a295aa61ffe72bb931
#
_cell.length_a   1.000
_cell.length_b   1.000
_cell.length_c   1.000
_cell.angle_alpha   90.00
_cell.angle_beta   90.00
_cell.angle_gamma   90.00
#
_symmetry.space_group_name_H-M   'P 1'
#
loop_
_entity.id
_entity.type
_entity.pdbx_description
1 polymer ?
#
loop_
_entity_poly.entity_id
_entity_poly.type
_entity_poly.pdbx_seq_one_letter_code
_entity_poly.pdbx_strand_id
1 'polypeptide(L)'
;MTGGEVADARVCEIARQQLKLGQRVSSLNTEKGPQLGSVKFVGIVNGFKGIWVGVDWDSGQGRHNGVVDGVRYFDTVGEKSGSFVRPHTLSTGVSLLDALTSKYRASSNRKDEPDEEMYVLSTGKKRQTKVPVLLVGKKQVEDRQGQLGILRLAALTYAGVCCAGPAGHIRDVAPSIEELDLTGNLLPDWHEVKRICDELPALRILELSCSRFPFAAAAKPLLVSSNLTGVALNHCGLTWSQVDILKHYLPNIQDLSLIGNCISNFKDGNEDAGGFVQGLQTLRLLNLDDNYLEDWQEVMKLSKLPSLAKLCLNGNRLTLVEYLARSGDRNSTSLPFVSLLCLYLGRNNLADWSSVDALDWFPSLQDVRLSDNPLTDHKTGTATRFMLIARMGSLSCLNGSLIKPRERRDSEIRYVRHVLQTMRTQSKERIIKSHPRFEKLRMIHDLPEDIWSSGYINTANSDSFANNFFAVTIECVAAGVGECASITKKLPLATTIGKLKVVCESLFKLPSNQQRLYFKDQDSPIPIELKDDLETLADVGIGPGRIIILDEI
;
A
#
# COMPACT_ATOMS: atom_id res chain seq x y z
N MET A 1 -34.59 50.36 -14.02
CA MET A 1 -34.22 48.93 -14.10
C MET A 1 -34.96 48.34 -15.29
N THR A 2 -34.24 47.91 -16.31
CA THR A 2 -34.84 47.35 -17.53
C THR A 2 -35.41 45.97 -17.22
N GLY A 3 -36.48 45.53 -17.90
CA GLY A 3 -37.15 44.24 -17.66
C GLY A 3 -36.23 43.03 -17.77
N GLY A 4 -35.03 43.15 -18.39
CA GLY A 4 -33.98 42.15 -18.45
C GLY A 4 -33.23 41.95 -17.15
N GLU A 5 -32.96 43.02 -16.41
CA GLU A 5 -32.25 42.96 -15.11
C GLU A 5 -33.08 42.26 -14.02
N VAL A 6 -34.40 42.43 -14.06
CA VAL A 6 -35.32 41.76 -13.11
C VAL A 6 -35.48 40.27 -13.41
N ALA A 7 -35.48 39.90 -14.69
CA ALA A 7 -35.53 38.49 -15.11
C ALA A 7 -34.23 37.77 -14.73
N ASP A 8 -33.08 38.37 -14.98
CA ASP A 8 -31.77 37.81 -14.61
C ASP A 8 -31.61 37.69 -13.07
N ALA A 9 -32.11 38.64 -12.28
CA ALA A 9 -32.10 38.58 -10.83
C ALA A 9 -32.97 37.42 -10.28
N ARG A 10 -34.16 37.18 -10.84
CA ARG A 10 -35.05 36.05 -10.46
C ARG A 10 -34.42 34.70 -10.81
N VAL A 11 -33.81 34.57 -11.99
CA VAL A 11 -33.15 33.35 -12.41
C VAL A 11 -31.89 33.10 -11.55
N CYS A 12 -31.17 34.16 -11.14
CA CYS A 12 -30.09 34.04 -10.16
C CYS A 12 -30.59 33.54 -8.81
N GLU A 13 -31.75 34.02 -8.36
CA GLU A 13 -32.32 33.63 -7.06
C GLU A 13 -32.77 32.15 -7.06
N ILE A 14 -33.37 31.68 -8.13
CA ILE A 14 -33.73 30.26 -8.31
C ILE A 14 -32.49 29.37 -8.36
N ALA A 15 -31.43 29.77 -9.06
CA ALA A 15 -30.20 28.99 -9.10
C ALA A 15 -29.46 28.99 -7.77
N ARG A 16 -29.49 30.09 -7.00
CA ARG A 16 -28.96 30.15 -5.63
C ARG A 16 -29.77 29.33 -4.62
N GLN A 17 -31.08 29.14 -4.86
CA GLN A 17 -31.90 28.23 -4.07
C GLN A 17 -31.59 26.76 -4.34
N GLN A 18 -31.13 26.44 -5.55
CA GLN A 18 -30.74 25.07 -5.93
C GLN A 18 -29.29 24.70 -5.63
N LEU A 19 -28.36 25.67 -5.64
CA LEU A 19 -26.94 25.46 -5.44
C LEU A 19 -26.39 26.37 -4.33
N LYS A 20 -25.94 25.79 -3.23
CA LYS A 20 -25.39 26.52 -2.09
C LYS A 20 -23.86 26.64 -2.20
N LEU A 21 -23.30 27.76 -1.69
CA LEU A 21 -21.85 27.89 -1.55
C LEU A 21 -21.33 26.80 -0.60
N GLY A 22 -20.21 26.18 -0.98
CA GLY A 22 -19.64 25.06 -0.24
C GLY A 22 -20.26 23.70 -0.57
N GLN A 23 -21.39 23.67 -1.31
CA GLN A 23 -22.02 22.40 -1.70
C GLN A 23 -21.10 21.56 -2.57
N ARG A 24 -21.05 20.26 -2.29
CA ARG A 24 -20.34 19.28 -3.10
C ARG A 24 -21.15 18.98 -4.37
N VAL A 25 -20.45 18.90 -5.49
CA VAL A 25 -21.03 18.64 -6.81
C VAL A 25 -20.15 17.73 -7.62
N SER A 26 -20.73 17.03 -8.59
CA SER A 26 -19.96 16.28 -9.60
C SER A 26 -20.30 16.78 -11.00
N SER A 27 -19.31 16.69 -11.91
CA SER A 27 -19.51 16.98 -13.32
C SER A 27 -20.31 15.85 -13.98
N LEU A 28 -21.32 16.21 -14.79
CA LEU A 28 -22.06 15.26 -15.64
C LEU A 28 -21.33 14.92 -16.95
N ASN A 29 -20.20 15.57 -17.24
CA ASN A 29 -19.40 15.30 -18.42
C ASN A 29 -18.51 14.06 -18.17
N THR A 30 -18.85 12.94 -18.83
CA THR A 30 -18.33 11.61 -18.55
C THR A 30 -17.09 11.21 -19.35
N GLU A 31 -16.58 12.02 -20.29
CA GLU A 31 -15.42 11.64 -21.11
C GLU A 31 -14.14 11.34 -20.31
N LYS A 32 -14.02 11.89 -19.09
CA LYS A 32 -12.85 11.68 -18.18
C LYS A 32 -13.24 11.08 -16.83
N GLY A 33 -14.47 10.57 -16.71
CA GLY A 33 -15.04 10.18 -15.41
C GLY A 33 -15.61 11.37 -14.61
N PRO A 34 -16.35 11.12 -13.51
CA PRO A 34 -16.97 12.16 -12.70
C PRO A 34 -15.88 12.97 -11.97
N GLN A 35 -15.84 14.28 -12.22
CA GLN A 35 -15.01 15.20 -11.46
C GLN A 35 -15.79 15.71 -10.25
N LEU A 36 -15.19 15.62 -9.06
CA LEU A 36 -15.77 16.13 -7.81
C LEU A 36 -15.24 17.53 -7.54
N GLY A 37 -16.08 18.39 -6.99
CA GLY A 37 -15.69 19.74 -6.64
C GLY A 37 -16.63 20.40 -5.63
N SER A 38 -16.30 21.61 -5.22
CA SER A 38 -17.10 22.43 -4.31
C SER A 38 -17.53 23.71 -5.01
N VAL A 39 -18.79 24.07 -4.84
CA VAL A 39 -19.35 25.34 -5.34
C VAL A 39 -18.74 26.50 -4.55
N LYS A 40 -18.08 27.42 -5.25
CA LYS A 40 -17.45 28.61 -4.66
C LYS A 40 -18.14 29.91 -5.07
N PHE A 41 -18.89 29.89 -6.18
CA PHE A 41 -19.59 31.06 -6.70
C PHE A 41 -20.87 30.62 -7.45
N VAL A 42 -21.94 31.41 -7.32
CA VAL A 42 -23.16 31.29 -8.12
C VAL A 42 -23.64 32.69 -8.50
N GLY A 43 -23.64 33.02 -9.79
CA GLY A 43 -24.03 34.36 -10.23
C GLY A 43 -23.72 34.67 -11.68
N ILE A 44 -23.81 35.95 -12.01
CA ILE A 44 -23.50 36.50 -13.32
C ILE A 44 -21.98 36.79 -13.38
N VAL A 45 -21.36 36.44 -14.49
CA VAL A 45 -19.98 36.77 -14.81
C VAL A 45 -19.96 37.87 -15.86
N ASN A 46 -19.26 38.96 -15.66
CA ASN A 46 -19.18 40.08 -16.57
C ASN A 46 -18.73 39.62 -17.96
N GLY A 47 -19.44 40.14 -19.01
CA GLY A 47 -19.18 39.75 -20.40
C GLY A 47 -19.83 38.45 -20.84
N PHE A 48 -20.45 37.68 -19.94
CA PHE A 48 -21.04 36.36 -20.27
C PHE A 48 -22.51 36.30 -19.85
N LYS A 49 -23.41 35.97 -20.79
CA LYS A 49 -24.85 35.88 -20.52
C LYS A 49 -25.22 34.71 -19.61
N GLY A 50 -26.22 34.94 -18.74
CA GLY A 50 -26.84 33.93 -17.88
C GLY A 50 -26.00 33.58 -16.65
N ILE A 51 -26.46 32.60 -15.86
CA ILE A 51 -25.87 32.22 -14.59
C ILE A 51 -24.72 31.25 -14.80
N TRP A 52 -23.67 31.46 -14.03
CA TRP A 52 -22.50 30.63 -13.95
C TRP A 52 -22.29 30.14 -12.53
N VAL A 53 -21.75 28.93 -12.42
CA VAL A 53 -21.32 28.35 -11.16
C VAL A 53 -19.79 28.24 -11.18
N GLY A 54 -19.13 28.90 -10.24
CA GLY A 54 -17.71 28.74 -10.00
C GLY A 54 -17.48 27.49 -9.13
N VAL A 55 -16.79 26.50 -9.67
CA VAL A 55 -16.48 25.25 -8.98
C VAL A 55 -14.97 25.13 -8.82
N ASP A 56 -14.54 24.76 -7.62
CA ASP A 56 -13.17 24.36 -7.33
C ASP A 56 -13.08 22.84 -7.33
N TRP A 57 -12.39 22.27 -8.33
CA TRP A 57 -12.31 20.83 -8.57
C TRP A 57 -11.22 20.19 -7.70
N ASP A 58 -11.56 19.07 -7.05
CA ASP A 58 -10.65 18.33 -6.18
C ASP A 58 -9.41 17.79 -6.89
N SER A 59 -9.55 17.44 -8.18
CA SER A 59 -8.46 16.95 -9.02
C SER A 59 -7.41 18.02 -9.35
N GLY A 60 -7.67 19.29 -9.07
CA GLY A 60 -6.84 20.41 -9.51
C GLY A 60 -6.88 20.67 -11.03
N GLN A 61 -7.70 19.93 -11.78
CA GLN A 61 -7.80 20.01 -13.24
C GLN A 61 -8.96 20.91 -13.69
N GLY A 62 -8.93 22.15 -13.26
CA GLY A 62 -9.82 23.21 -13.74
C GLY A 62 -9.17 24.00 -14.89
N ARG A 63 -9.62 25.24 -15.07
CA ARG A 63 -9.17 26.14 -16.14
C ARG A 63 -8.47 27.40 -15.64
N HIS A 64 -8.79 27.86 -14.43
CA HIS A 64 -8.30 29.12 -13.84
C HIS A 64 -8.40 29.10 -12.31
N ASN A 65 -7.98 30.21 -11.69
CA ASN A 65 -7.97 30.40 -10.25
C ASN A 65 -9.17 31.26 -9.71
N GLY A 66 -10.27 31.28 -10.43
CA GLY A 66 -11.45 32.07 -10.07
C GLY A 66 -11.44 33.52 -10.57
N VAL A 67 -10.44 33.92 -11.39
CA VAL A 67 -10.32 35.24 -11.98
C VAL A 67 -10.73 35.19 -13.46
N VAL A 68 -11.57 36.14 -13.92
CA VAL A 68 -11.94 36.34 -15.33
C VAL A 68 -11.82 37.82 -15.63
N ASP A 69 -11.12 38.19 -16.69
CA ASP A 69 -10.87 39.56 -17.14
C ASP A 69 -10.41 40.51 -16.01
N GLY A 70 -9.53 40.01 -15.12
CA GLY A 70 -8.99 40.75 -13.99
C GLY A 70 -9.93 40.86 -12.77
N VAL A 71 -11.16 40.34 -12.85
CA VAL A 71 -12.12 40.32 -11.73
C VAL A 71 -12.09 38.98 -11.04
N ARG A 72 -11.87 38.99 -9.72
CA ARG A 72 -11.91 37.77 -8.89
C ARG A 72 -13.34 37.50 -8.41
N TYR A 73 -13.86 36.33 -8.75
CA TYR A 73 -15.20 35.86 -8.34
C TYR A 73 -15.16 34.88 -7.19
N PHE A 74 -14.10 34.07 -7.09
CA PHE A 74 -13.89 33.11 -6.01
C PHE A 74 -12.43 32.72 -5.88
N ASP A 75 -12.07 32.14 -4.72
CA ASP A 75 -10.76 31.60 -4.46
C ASP A 75 -10.74 30.08 -4.66
N THR A 76 -9.61 29.57 -5.16
CA THR A 76 -9.39 28.15 -5.42
C THR A 76 -8.19 27.64 -4.64
N VAL A 77 -8.15 26.34 -4.35
CA VAL A 77 -7.01 25.70 -3.66
C VAL A 77 -5.75 25.68 -4.55
N GLY A 78 -5.91 25.48 -5.86
CA GLY A 78 -4.82 25.45 -6.81
C GLY A 78 -4.99 26.51 -7.90
N GLU A 79 -3.89 26.92 -8.53
CA GLU A 79 -3.90 27.97 -9.60
C GLU A 79 -4.80 27.63 -10.79
N LYS A 80 -5.05 26.34 -11.04
CA LYS A 80 -5.88 25.85 -12.15
C LYS A 80 -6.99 24.90 -11.70
N SER A 81 -7.38 24.93 -10.43
CA SER A 81 -8.43 24.03 -9.93
C SER A 81 -9.85 24.57 -10.17
N GLY A 82 -10.00 25.86 -10.47
CA GLY A 82 -11.31 26.49 -10.70
C GLY A 82 -11.84 26.36 -12.13
N SER A 83 -13.17 26.32 -12.26
CA SER A 83 -13.88 26.46 -13.52
C SER A 83 -15.22 27.14 -13.33
N PHE A 84 -15.63 27.95 -14.33
CA PHE A 84 -17.02 28.36 -14.45
C PHE A 84 -17.77 27.39 -15.34
N VAL A 85 -18.86 26.84 -14.83
CA VAL A 85 -19.69 25.85 -15.53
C VAL A 85 -21.16 26.26 -15.46
N ARG A 86 -21.99 25.68 -16.32
CA ARG A 86 -23.42 25.92 -16.27
C ARG A 86 -24.09 25.03 -15.22
N PRO A 87 -25.13 25.52 -14.50
CA PRO A 87 -25.79 24.73 -13.45
C PRO A 87 -26.25 23.34 -13.91
N HIS A 88 -26.79 23.23 -15.13
CA HIS A 88 -27.30 21.96 -15.69
C HIS A 88 -26.20 20.92 -16.00
N THR A 89 -24.92 21.30 -15.98
CA THR A 89 -23.81 20.38 -16.18
C THR A 89 -23.31 19.75 -14.88
N LEU A 90 -23.93 20.08 -13.77
CA LEU A 90 -23.58 19.61 -12.44
C LEU A 90 -24.66 18.71 -11.86
N SER A 91 -24.23 17.64 -11.20
CA SER A 91 -25.07 16.83 -10.31
C SER A 91 -24.87 17.29 -8.87
N THR A 92 -25.96 17.45 -8.15
CA THR A 92 -25.99 17.77 -6.70
C THR A 92 -26.16 16.53 -5.82
N GLY A 93 -26.29 15.36 -6.45
CA GLY A 93 -26.35 14.08 -5.77
C GLY A 93 -27.76 13.54 -5.53
N VAL A 94 -27.78 12.38 -4.88
CA VAL A 94 -28.97 11.60 -4.53
C VAL A 94 -28.91 11.17 -3.05
N SER A 95 -30.02 10.67 -2.49
CA SER A 95 -29.96 10.10 -1.15
C SER A 95 -29.27 8.73 -1.14
N LEU A 96 -28.77 8.30 0.03
CA LEU A 96 -28.21 6.97 0.20
C LEU A 96 -29.19 5.86 -0.16
N LEU A 97 -30.46 6.03 0.20
CA LEU A 97 -31.52 5.06 -0.12
C LEU A 97 -31.75 4.93 -1.62
N ASP A 98 -31.79 6.07 -2.33
CA ASP A 98 -31.96 6.08 -3.79
C ASP A 98 -30.77 5.41 -4.49
N ALA A 99 -29.55 5.70 -4.04
CA ALA A 99 -28.34 5.08 -4.56
C ALA A 99 -28.32 3.56 -4.33
N LEU A 100 -28.66 3.08 -3.11
CA LEU A 100 -28.79 1.65 -2.80
C LEU A 100 -29.84 0.98 -3.68
N THR A 101 -31.01 1.59 -3.80
CA THR A 101 -32.11 1.04 -4.59
C THR A 101 -31.74 1.00 -6.08
N SER A 102 -31.16 2.06 -6.59
CA SER A 102 -30.73 2.12 -7.99
C SER A 102 -29.67 1.08 -8.32
N LYS A 103 -28.68 0.88 -7.44
CA LYS A 103 -27.59 -0.07 -7.70
C LYS A 103 -28.03 -1.53 -7.53
N TYR A 104 -28.71 -1.85 -6.44
CA TYR A 104 -28.93 -3.24 -6.07
C TYR A 104 -30.29 -3.79 -6.50
N ARG A 105 -31.36 -2.96 -6.56
CA ARG A 105 -32.69 -3.40 -7.04
C ARG A 105 -32.86 -3.29 -8.55
N ALA A 106 -32.21 -2.32 -9.21
CA ALA A 106 -32.29 -2.19 -10.66
C ALA A 106 -31.55 -3.33 -11.39
N SER A 107 -30.49 -3.88 -10.80
CA SER A 107 -29.73 -5.00 -11.36
C SER A 107 -30.57 -6.29 -11.40
N SER A 108 -31.42 -6.56 -10.39
CA SER A 108 -32.26 -7.76 -10.34
C SER A 108 -33.37 -7.79 -11.42
N ASN A 109 -33.68 -6.67 -12.04
CA ASN A 109 -34.69 -6.54 -13.09
C ASN A 109 -34.14 -6.59 -14.53
N ARG A 110 -32.82 -6.66 -14.71
CA ARG A 110 -32.24 -6.81 -16.05
C ARG A 110 -32.40 -8.27 -16.52
N LYS A 111 -32.94 -8.45 -17.70
CA LYS A 111 -32.95 -9.75 -18.39
C LYS A 111 -31.51 -10.17 -18.66
N ASP A 112 -31.26 -11.50 -18.70
CA ASP A 112 -29.96 -12.11 -19.03
C ASP A 112 -29.46 -11.67 -20.44
N GLU A 113 -29.12 -10.40 -20.60
CA GLU A 113 -28.41 -9.95 -21.78
C GLU A 113 -26.90 -10.13 -21.52
N PRO A 114 -26.14 -10.68 -22.48
CA PRO A 114 -24.70 -10.81 -22.33
C PRO A 114 -24.10 -9.43 -22.06
N ASP A 115 -23.24 -9.30 -21.04
CA ASP A 115 -22.48 -8.07 -20.81
C ASP A 115 -21.67 -7.77 -22.08
N GLU A 116 -22.05 -6.77 -22.84
CA GLU A 116 -21.32 -6.37 -24.06
C GLU A 116 -19.88 -5.93 -23.78
N GLU A 117 -19.56 -5.65 -22.51
CA GLU A 117 -18.24 -5.23 -22.06
C GLU A 117 -17.27 -6.38 -21.77
N MET A 118 -17.75 -7.61 -21.51
CA MET A 118 -16.89 -8.77 -21.23
C MET A 118 -16.88 -9.75 -22.38
N TYR A 119 -15.78 -9.79 -23.13
CA TYR A 119 -15.57 -10.73 -24.21
C TYR A 119 -14.13 -11.26 -24.24
N VAL A 120 -13.96 -12.49 -24.69
CA VAL A 120 -12.65 -13.07 -25.01
C VAL A 120 -12.45 -12.96 -26.52
N LEU A 121 -11.29 -12.47 -26.93
CA LEU A 121 -10.89 -12.48 -28.34
C LEU A 121 -10.42 -13.90 -28.70
N SER A 122 -11.18 -14.62 -29.50
CA SER A 122 -10.77 -15.91 -30.02
C SER A 122 -9.66 -15.73 -31.07
N THR A 123 -8.49 -16.30 -30.83
CA THR A 123 -7.32 -16.29 -31.75
C THR A 123 -7.41 -17.38 -32.82
N GLY A 124 -8.53 -17.45 -33.53
CA GLY A 124 -8.65 -18.33 -34.72
C GLY A 124 -7.93 -17.74 -35.93
N LYS A 125 -7.23 -18.57 -36.69
CA LYS A 125 -6.31 -18.21 -37.81
C LYS A 125 -6.87 -17.31 -38.92
N LYS A 126 -8.13 -16.87 -38.90
CA LYS A 126 -8.71 -16.06 -40.01
C LYS A 126 -9.66 -14.92 -39.60
N ARG A 127 -10.17 -14.83 -38.37
CA ARG A 127 -10.98 -13.69 -37.89
C ARG A 127 -10.95 -13.62 -36.36
N GLN A 128 -10.67 -12.45 -35.81
CA GLN A 128 -10.91 -12.17 -34.38
C GLN A 128 -12.41 -12.07 -34.15
N THR A 129 -13.01 -13.07 -33.55
CA THR A 129 -14.41 -13.03 -33.12
C THR A 129 -14.46 -12.74 -31.63
N LYS A 130 -15.26 -11.75 -31.24
CA LYS A 130 -15.58 -11.47 -29.84
C LYS A 130 -16.55 -12.55 -29.36
N VAL A 131 -16.13 -13.33 -28.38
CA VAL A 131 -16.98 -14.33 -27.72
C VAL A 131 -17.40 -13.75 -26.38
N PRO A 132 -18.71 -13.51 -26.14
CA PRO A 132 -19.17 -13.00 -24.85
C PRO A 132 -18.88 -13.98 -23.72
N VAL A 133 -18.44 -13.47 -22.57
CA VAL A 133 -18.21 -14.28 -21.37
C VAL A 133 -19.50 -14.30 -20.55
N LEU A 134 -20.09 -15.49 -20.38
CA LEU A 134 -21.22 -15.71 -19.48
C LEU A 134 -20.69 -16.05 -18.07
N LEU A 135 -20.96 -15.17 -17.12
CA LEU A 135 -20.67 -15.41 -15.70
C LEU A 135 -21.77 -16.30 -15.11
N VAL A 136 -21.45 -17.58 -14.95
CA VAL A 136 -22.37 -18.55 -14.32
C VAL A 136 -22.59 -18.17 -12.84
N GLY A 137 -23.88 -18.01 -12.46
CA GLY A 137 -24.25 -17.62 -11.09
C GLY A 137 -24.38 -16.12 -10.82
N LYS A 138 -24.10 -15.24 -11.81
CA LYS A 138 -24.25 -13.76 -11.69
C LYS A 138 -25.65 -13.41 -11.18
N LYS A 139 -26.69 -13.94 -11.78
CA LYS A 139 -28.10 -13.67 -11.41
C LYS A 139 -28.41 -14.05 -9.97
N GLN A 140 -27.94 -15.20 -9.49
CA GLN A 140 -28.17 -15.64 -8.09
C GLN A 140 -27.49 -14.68 -7.10
N VAL A 141 -26.33 -14.15 -7.45
CA VAL A 141 -25.60 -13.15 -6.65
C VAL A 141 -26.36 -11.82 -6.67
N GLU A 142 -26.80 -11.36 -7.84
CA GLU A 142 -27.59 -10.12 -8.01
C GLU A 142 -28.93 -10.19 -7.28
N ASP A 143 -29.67 -11.30 -7.40
CA ASP A 143 -30.94 -11.52 -6.68
C ASP A 143 -30.73 -11.50 -5.15
N ARG A 144 -29.64 -12.09 -4.68
CA ARG A 144 -29.30 -12.07 -3.25
C ARG A 144 -28.87 -10.66 -2.78
N GLN A 145 -28.10 -9.96 -3.57
CA GLN A 145 -27.72 -8.57 -3.30
C GLN A 145 -28.91 -7.60 -3.40
N GLY A 146 -29.90 -7.89 -4.24
CA GLY A 146 -31.15 -7.14 -4.35
C GLY A 146 -32.01 -7.21 -3.08
N GLN A 147 -31.79 -8.19 -2.20
CA GLN A 147 -32.41 -8.28 -0.89
C GLN A 147 -31.71 -7.37 0.11
N LEU A 148 -31.96 -6.07 0.04
CA LEU A 148 -31.28 -5.04 0.86
C LEU A 148 -31.33 -5.33 2.37
N GLY A 149 -32.38 -6.01 2.86
CA GLY A 149 -32.52 -6.35 4.28
C GLY A 149 -31.45 -7.27 4.85
N ILE A 150 -30.79 -8.07 4.00
CA ILE A 150 -29.70 -8.98 4.40
C ILE A 150 -28.33 -8.55 3.85
N LEU A 151 -28.27 -7.42 3.14
CA LEU A 151 -27.04 -6.89 2.57
C LEU A 151 -26.10 -6.43 3.68
N ARG A 152 -24.91 -7.04 3.77
CA ARG A 152 -23.91 -6.68 4.78
C ARG A 152 -22.84 -5.72 4.25
N LEU A 153 -22.49 -5.81 2.97
CA LEU A 153 -21.51 -4.96 2.32
C LEU A 153 -22.18 -4.17 1.20
N ALA A 154 -22.15 -2.85 1.29
CA ALA A 154 -22.67 -1.96 0.25
C ALA A 154 -21.54 -1.07 -0.29
N ALA A 155 -21.25 -1.22 -1.59
CA ALA A 155 -20.30 -0.39 -2.28
C ALA A 155 -21.05 0.63 -3.15
N LEU A 156 -20.93 1.90 -2.84
CA LEU A 156 -21.56 3.02 -3.57
C LEU A 156 -20.52 4.05 -4.02
N THR A 157 -19.40 3.56 -4.53
CA THR A 157 -18.28 4.37 -5.02
C THR A 157 -18.75 5.28 -6.16
N TYR A 158 -18.54 6.58 -6.03
CA TYR A 158 -18.94 7.62 -7.00
C TYR A 158 -20.43 7.58 -7.38
N ALA A 159 -21.30 7.11 -6.49
CA ALA A 159 -22.73 7.02 -6.73
C ALA A 159 -23.49 8.36 -6.59
N GLY A 160 -22.78 9.43 -6.22
CA GLY A 160 -23.37 10.76 -6.04
C GLY A 160 -24.18 10.90 -4.73
N VAL A 161 -23.91 10.08 -3.72
CA VAL A 161 -24.60 10.17 -2.43
C VAL A 161 -24.26 11.49 -1.75
N CYS A 162 -25.28 12.32 -1.46
CA CYS A 162 -25.12 13.62 -0.79
C CYS A 162 -25.80 13.68 0.58
N CYS A 163 -26.67 12.74 0.91
CA CYS A 163 -27.41 12.73 2.17
C CYS A 163 -27.92 11.32 2.52
N ALA A 164 -28.27 11.10 3.79
CA ALA A 164 -28.92 9.88 4.25
C ALA A 164 -30.31 9.70 3.62
N GLY A 165 -31.05 10.80 3.46
CA GLY A 165 -32.46 10.77 3.05
C GLY A 165 -33.41 10.93 4.26
N PRO A 166 -34.70 10.55 4.13
CA PRO A 166 -35.67 10.64 5.21
C PRO A 166 -35.30 9.69 6.39
N ALA A 167 -35.47 10.18 7.61
CA ALA A 167 -35.13 9.42 8.82
C ALA A 167 -35.93 8.13 8.95
N GLY A 168 -35.28 7.06 9.38
CA GLY A 168 -35.86 5.71 9.59
C GLY A 168 -35.91 4.84 8.32
N HIS A 169 -35.92 5.43 7.13
CA HIS A 169 -36.14 4.68 5.89
C HIS A 169 -35.00 3.71 5.55
N ILE A 170 -33.73 4.11 5.80
CA ILE A 170 -32.59 3.23 5.55
C ILE A 170 -32.59 2.07 6.53
N ARG A 171 -32.88 2.36 7.79
CA ARG A 171 -32.97 1.33 8.86
C ARG A 171 -34.02 0.27 8.54
N ASP A 172 -35.16 0.66 7.98
CA ASP A 172 -36.23 -0.26 7.61
C ASP A 172 -35.87 -1.12 6.39
N VAL A 173 -35.08 -0.57 5.46
CA VAL A 173 -34.77 -1.23 4.18
C VAL A 173 -33.47 -2.03 4.21
N ALA A 174 -32.43 -1.53 4.89
CA ALA A 174 -31.08 -2.11 4.86
C ALA A 174 -30.40 -2.11 6.24
N PRO A 175 -31.01 -2.71 7.29
CA PRO A 175 -30.50 -2.66 8.67
C PRO A 175 -29.22 -3.45 8.89
N SER A 176 -28.88 -4.37 7.99
CA SER A 176 -27.81 -5.34 8.16
C SER A 176 -26.47 -4.92 7.59
N ILE A 177 -26.36 -3.68 7.05
CA ILE A 177 -25.11 -3.21 6.47
C ILE A 177 -24.05 -3.05 7.56
N GLU A 178 -22.98 -3.83 7.45
CA GLU A 178 -21.80 -3.82 8.33
C GLU A 178 -20.66 -3.01 7.74
N GLU A 179 -20.55 -2.99 6.39
CA GLU A 179 -19.52 -2.28 5.63
C GLU A 179 -20.18 -1.41 4.56
N LEU A 180 -19.82 -0.13 4.52
CA LEU A 180 -20.35 0.84 3.57
C LEU A 180 -19.21 1.62 2.90
N ASP A 181 -19.09 1.48 1.58
CA ASP A 181 -18.16 2.27 0.78
C ASP A 181 -18.89 3.44 0.11
N LEU A 182 -18.54 4.62 0.55
CA LEU A 182 -19.01 5.91 0.02
C LEU A 182 -17.87 6.71 -0.63
N THR A 183 -16.82 6.05 -1.10
CA THR A 183 -15.70 6.70 -1.77
C THR A 183 -16.16 7.60 -2.91
N GLY A 184 -15.65 8.84 -2.94
CA GLY A 184 -15.91 9.78 -4.03
C GLY A 184 -17.35 10.26 -4.13
N ASN A 185 -18.07 10.35 -3.01
CA ASN A 185 -19.42 10.86 -2.95
C ASN A 185 -19.50 12.35 -2.60
N LEU A 186 -20.69 12.88 -2.47
CA LEU A 186 -20.98 14.30 -2.36
C LEU A 186 -21.42 14.71 -0.95
N LEU A 187 -21.04 13.94 0.08
CA LEU A 187 -21.37 14.23 1.46
C LEU A 187 -20.80 15.60 1.87
N PRO A 188 -21.61 16.48 2.47
CA PRO A 188 -21.21 17.86 2.76
C PRO A 188 -20.34 17.98 4.04
N ASP A 189 -20.62 17.18 5.06
CA ASP A 189 -20.01 17.31 6.39
C ASP A 189 -20.17 16.05 7.26
N TRP A 190 -19.57 16.08 8.44
CA TRP A 190 -19.65 15.01 9.43
C TRP A 190 -21.02 14.83 10.08
N HIS A 191 -21.91 15.83 10.04
CA HIS A 191 -23.28 15.69 10.53
C HIS A 191 -24.07 14.74 9.64
N GLU A 192 -23.87 14.83 8.33
CA GLU A 192 -24.52 13.91 7.42
C GLU A 192 -23.96 12.48 7.53
N VAL A 193 -22.64 12.35 7.77
CA VAL A 193 -22.02 11.04 8.08
C VAL A 193 -22.65 10.46 9.36
N LYS A 194 -22.83 11.28 10.40
CA LYS A 194 -23.53 10.85 11.62
C LYS A 194 -24.95 10.36 11.34
N ARG A 195 -25.73 11.11 10.56
CA ARG A 195 -27.10 10.71 10.19
C ARG A 195 -27.11 9.34 9.50
N ILE A 196 -26.17 9.08 8.60
CA ILE A 196 -26.00 7.76 7.96
C ILE A 196 -25.69 6.69 9.01
N CYS A 197 -24.76 6.93 9.92
CA CYS A 197 -24.41 5.98 10.98
C CYS A 197 -25.59 5.73 11.93
N ASP A 198 -26.40 6.73 12.25
CA ASP A 198 -27.58 6.59 13.11
C ASP A 198 -28.67 5.70 12.46
N GLU A 199 -28.73 5.68 11.12
CA GLU A 199 -29.64 4.82 10.34
C GLU A 199 -29.15 3.38 10.19
N LEU A 200 -27.84 3.11 10.34
CA LEU A 200 -27.19 1.83 10.11
C LEU A 200 -26.58 1.25 11.41
N PRO A 201 -27.38 0.64 12.28
CA PRO A 201 -26.94 0.20 13.61
C PRO A 201 -25.87 -0.91 13.57
N ALA A 202 -25.80 -1.69 12.49
CA ALA A 202 -24.82 -2.75 12.30
C ALA A 202 -23.49 -2.27 11.72
N LEU A 203 -23.39 -0.98 11.29
CA LEU A 203 -22.24 -0.45 10.57
C LEU A 203 -20.98 -0.45 11.45
N ARG A 204 -19.91 -1.04 10.95
CA ARG A 204 -18.59 -1.15 11.59
C ARG A 204 -17.48 -0.55 10.77
N ILE A 205 -17.55 -0.66 9.43
CA ILE A 205 -16.53 -0.17 8.50
C ILE A 205 -17.15 0.83 7.56
N LEU A 206 -16.54 2.02 7.47
CA LEU A 206 -17.02 3.10 6.62
C LEU A 206 -15.86 3.66 5.79
N GLU A 207 -15.99 3.61 4.46
CA GLU A 207 -15.04 4.21 3.53
C GLU A 207 -15.58 5.54 3.01
N LEU A 208 -14.80 6.60 3.25
CA LEU A 208 -15.11 7.98 2.87
C LEU A 208 -13.97 8.60 2.05
N SER A 209 -13.19 7.77 1.37
CA SER A 209 -12.05 8.20 0.57
C SER A 209 -12.46 9.18 -0.52
N CYS A 210 -11.55 10.05 -0.96
CA CYS A 210 -11.82 11.12 -1.94
C CYS A 210 -12.94 12.10 -1.52
N SER A 211 -13.17 12.27 -0.22
CA SER A 211 -14.14 13.24 0.33
C SER A 211 -13.41 14.42 0.96
N ARG A 212 -13.96 15.62 0.78
CA ARG A 212 -13.41 16.84 1.39
C ARG A 212 -14.40 17.40 2.40
N PHE A 213 -14.19 17.04 3.66
CA PHE A 213 -15.03 17.54 4.76
C PHE A 213 -14.45 18.82 5.34
N PRO A 214 -15.29 19.83 5.61
CA PRO A 214 -14.88 20.97 6.41
C PRO A 214 -14.70 20.52 7.88
N PHE A 215 -13.51 20.75 8.44
CA PHE A 215 -13.27 20.62 9.88
C PHE A 215 -13.39 21.99 10.52
N ALA A 216 -14.48 22.24 11.23
CA ALA A 216 -14.66 23.49 11.97
C ALA A 216 -13.90 23.37 13.31
N ALA A 217 -12.85 24.16 13.47
CA ALA A 217 -12.03 24.20 14.69
C ALA A 217 -12.78 24.60 15.98
N ALA A 218 -14.01 25.09 15.86
CA ALA A 218 -14.80 25.62 16.99
C ALA A 218 -16.11 24.85 17.26
N ALA A 219 -16.36 23.73 16.55
CA ALA A 219 -17.58 22.95 16.77
C ALA A 219 -17.47 22.12 18.05
N LYS A 220 -18.58 22.00 18.79
CA LYS A 220 -18.68 21.07 19.92
C LYS A 220 -18.31 19.66 19.44
N PRO A 221 -17.64 18.84 20.26
CA PRO A 221 -17.29 17.48 19.87
C PRO A 221 -18.54 16.73 19.39
N LEU A 222 -18.51 16.28 18.15
CA LEU A 222 -19.59 15.53 17.52
C LEU A 222 -19.26 14.04 17.65
N LEU A 223 -20.00 13.29 18.48
CA LEU A 223 -19.93 11.85 18.44
C LEU A 223 -20.65 11.35 17.18
N VAL A 224 -19.90 10.86 16.21
CA VAL A 224 -20.46 10.35 14.95
C VAL A 224 -20.99 8.93 15.14
N SER A 225 -20.17 8.05 15.69
CA SER A 225 -20.59 6.66 15.98
C SER A 225 -19.66 6.02 17.00
N SER A 226 -20.23 5.25 17.91
CA SER A 226 -19.51 4.36 18.83
C SER A 226 -19.31 2.94 18.25
N ASN A 227 -20.00 2.59 17.17
CA ASN A 227 -19.96 1.24 16.58
C ASN A 227 -18.89 1.11 15.50
N LEU A 228 -18.44 2.22 14.92
CA LEU A 228 -17.41 2.22 13.89
C LEU A 228 -16.06 1.79 14.49
N THR A 229 -15.49 0.76 13.90
CA THR A 229 -14.16 0.23 14.22
C THR A 229 -13.15 0.46 13.09
N GLY A 230 -13.61 0.58 11.84
CA GLY A 230 -12.79 0.85 10.67
C GLY A 230 -13.26 2.07 9.90
N VAL A 231 -12.34 2.99 9.58
CA VAL A 231 -12.61 4.16 8.71
C VAL A 231 -11.46 4.38 7.75
N ALA A 232 -11.80 4.59 6.47
CA ALA A 232 -10.86 5.02 5.46
C ALA A 232 -11.20 6.44 4.96
N LEU A 233 -10.17 7.30 4.99
CA LEU A 233 -10.21 8.71 4.55
C LEU A 233 -9.02 8.96 3.62
N ASN A 234 -8.88 8.12 2.58
CA ASN A 234 -7.76 8.19 1.65
C ASN A 234 -7.99 9.33 0.65
N HIS A 235 -6.92 10.04 0.28
CA HIS A 235 -6.95 11.13 -0.70
C HIS A 235 -7.96 12.25 -0.37
N CYS A 236 -8.15 12.53 0.91
CA CYS A 236 -9.06 13.59 1.39
C CYS A 236 -8.35 14.94 1.60
N GLY A 237 -7.03 15.01 1.43
CA GLY A 237 -6.23 16.21 1.64
C GLY A 237 -6.09 16.61 3.11
N LEU A 238 -6.17 15.63 4.03
CA LEU A 238 -6.14 15.86 5.47
C LEU A 238 -4.73 16.15 5.99
N THR A 239 -4.65 17.03 6.95
CA THR A 239 -3.51 17.22 7.85
C THR A 239 -3.73 16.50 9.18
N TRP A 240 -2.66 16.26 9.96
CA TRP A 240 -2.82 15.57 11.24
C TRP A 240 -3.71 16.33 12.24
N SER A 241 -3.67 17.65 12.27
CA SER A 241 -4.53 18.44 13.15
C SER A 241 -6.04 18.20 12.91
N GLN A 242 -6.42 17.88 11.67
CA GLN A 242 -7.78 17.49 11.34
C GLN A 242 -8.07 16.03 11.76
N VAL A 243 -7.10 15.12 11.60
CA VAL A 243 -7.20 13.73 12.06
C VAL A 243 -7.34 13.68 13.59
N ASP A 244 -6.63 14.55 14.31
CA ASP A 244 -6.71 14.60 15.78
C ASP A 244 -8.13 14.90 16.29
N ILE A 245 -8.93 15.65 15.53
CA ILE A 245 -10.34 15.89 15.84
C ILE A 245 -11.17 14.59 15.74
N LEU A 246 -10.81 13.67 14.85
CA LEU A 246 -11.54 12.42 14.64
C LEU A 246 -11.57 11.52 15.88
N LYS A 247 -10.57 11.58 16.75
CA LYS A 247 -10.58 10.82 18.01
C LYS A 247 -11.81 11.09 18.88
N HIS A 248 -12.39 12.29 18.76
CA HIS A 248 -13.62 12.67 19.47
C HIS A 248 -14.89 12.22 18.73
N TYR A 249 -14.80 12.06 17.40
CA TYR A 249 -15.92 11.62 16.57
C TYR A 249 -16.07 10.10 16.58
N LEU A 250 -14.93 9.38 16.70
CA LEU A 250 -14.81 7.93 16.52
C LEU A 250 -14.00 7.30 17.67
N PRO A 251 -14.56 7.23 18.90
CA PRO A 251 -13.80 6.84 20.09
C PRO A 251 -13.31 5.38 20.08
N ASN A 252 -13.96 4.51 19.32
CA ASN A 252 -13.67 3.07 19.29
C ASN A 252 -12.94 2.63 18.00
N ILE A 253 -12.34 3.59 17.28
CA ILE A 253 -11.62 3.28 16.04
C ILE A 253 -10.44 2.32 16.29
N GLN A 254 -10.37 1.25 15.50
CA GLN A 254 -9.30 0.25 15.53
C GLN A 254 -8.45 0.32 14.26
N ASP A 255 -9.08 0.53 13.11
CA ASP A 255 -8.44 0.57 11.80
C ASP A 255 -8.69 1.93 11.15
N LEU A 256 -7.62 2.69 10.95
CA LEU A 256 -7.67 4.02 10.32
C LEU A 256 -6.76 4.05 9.10
N SER A 257 -7.34 4.29 7.92
CA SER A 257 -6.59 4.47 6.68
C SER A 257 -6.63 5.92 6.23
N LEU A 258 -5.43 6.49 6.00
CA LEU A 258 -5.18 7.89 5.65
C LEU A 258 -4.23 8.01 4.46
N ILE A 259 -4.32 7.09 3.50
CA ILE A 259 -3.41 7.01 2.34
C ILE A 259 -3.52 8.29 1.49
N GLY A 260 -2.40 8.80 1.00
CA GLY A 260 -2.37 9.88 0.01
C GLY A 260 -2.94 11.21 0.53
N ASN A 261 -2.75 11.52 1.80
CA ASN A 261 -3.14 12.79 2.39
C ASN A 261 -1.96 13.79 2.47
N CYS A 262 -2.11 14.86 3.23
CA CYS A 262 -1.10 15.90 3.36
C CYS A 262 -0.40 15.85 4.73
N ILE A 263 -0.21 14.63 5.28
CA ILE A 263 0.34 14.46 6.63
C ILE A 263 1.87 14.48 6.53
N SER A 264 2.49 15.52 7.09
CA SER A 264 3.94 15.68 7.17
C SER A 264 4.47 15.65 8.61
N ASN A 265 3.61 15.86 9.60
CA ASN A 265 3.94 15.86 11.01
C ASN A 265 2.73 15.51 11.87
N PHE A 266 2.95 15.21 13.16
CA PHE A 266 1.92 14.88 14.14
C PHE A 266 1.75 16.00 15.19
N LYS A 267 1.65 17.24 14.72
CA LYS A 267 1.32 18.37 15.60
C LYS A 267 -0.17 18.32 15.92
N ASP A 268 -0.48 18.01 17.17
CA ASP A 268 -1.77 18.31 17.77
C ASP A 268 -1.77 19.77 18.22
N GLY A 269 -2.92 20.42 18.27
CA GLY A 269 -3.02 21.82 18.69
C GLY A 269 -2.63 22.09 20.15
N ASN A 270 -2.10 21.10 20.88
CA ASN A 270 -1.76 21.15 22.29
C ASN A 270 -0.25 20.87 22.46
N GLU A 271 0.56 21.93 22.47
CA GLU A 271 2.02 21.86 22.63
C GLU A 271 2.48 21.31 24.00
N ASP A 272 1.56 21.24 25.00
CA ASP A 272 1.88 20.87 26.39
C ASP A 272 1.91 19.37 26.69
N ALA A 273 1.50 18.50 25.77
CA ALA A 273 1.32 17.06 26.02
C ALA A 273 2.58 16.18 25.77
N GLY A 274 3.78 16.72 25.87
CA GLY A 274 5.02 15.94 25.74
C GLY A 274 5.30 15.41 24.32
N GLY A 275 4.60 15.91 23.31
CA GLY A 275 4.82 15.63 21.90
C GLY A 275 4.29 14.28 21.41
N PHE A 276 3.68 13.45 22.25
CA PHE A 276 3.13 12.14 21.84
C PHE A 276 1.65 12.24 21.47
N VAL A 277 1.24 11.50 20.42
CA VAL A 277 -0.16 11.36 20.03
C VAL A 277 -0.96 10.66 21.14
N GLN A 278 -2.11 11.22 21.48
CA GLN A 278 -3.00 10.74 22.55
C GLN A 278 -4.43 10.54 22.04
N GLY A 279 -5.21 9.74 22.79
CA GLY A 279 -6.66 9.60 22.58
C GLY A 279 -7.08 8.54 21.55
N LEU A 280 -6.15 7.82 20.90
CA LEU A 280 -6.43 6.73 19.97
C LEU A 280 -6.04 5.37 20.60
N GLN A 281 -6.57 5.11 21.81
CA GLN A 281 -6.14 3.97 22.64
C GLN A 281 -6.50 2.59 22.04
N THR A 282 -7.56 2.52 21.23
CA THR A 282 -8.05 1.30 20.59
C THR A 282 -7.43 1.05 19.22
N LEU A 283 -6.65 2.01 18.68
CA LEU A 283 -6.11 1.95 17.33
C LEU A 283 -5.10 0.82 17.18
N ARG A 284 -5.37 -0.12 16.28
CA ARG A 284 -4.55 -1.29 15.97
C ARG A 284 -3.82 -1.18 14.66
N LEU A 285 -4.47 -0.60 13.64
CA LEU A 285 -3.91 -0.37 12.33
C LEU A 285 -3.99 1.12 11.99
N LEU A 286 -2.84 1.69 11.65
CA LEU A 286 -2.74 3.04 11.10
C LEU A 286 -2.03 2.96 9.75
N ASN A 287 -2.74 3.35 8.69
CA ASN A 287 -2.17 3.40 7.36
C ASN A 287 -1.94 4.86 6.94
N LEU A 288 -0.67 5.22 6.79
CA LEU A 288 -0.17 6.53 6.38
C LEU A 288 0.64 6.43 5.08
N ASP A 289 0.36 5.44 4.23
CA ASP A 289 1.04 5.29 2.95
C ASP A 289 0.84 6.54 2.09
N ASP A 290 1.83 6.84 1.25
CA ASP A 290 1.81 7.93 0.27
C ASP A 290 1.50 9.32 0.89
N ASN A 291 2.10 9.62 2.06
CA ASN A 291 2.06 10.93 2.72
C ASN A 291 3.42 11.66 2.59
N TYR A 292 3.66 12.67 3.41
CA TYR A 292 4.85 13.54 3.32
C TYR A 292 5.73 13.48 4.58
N LEU A 293 5.77 12.32 5.27
CA LEU A 293 6.61 12.16 6.46
C LEU A 293 8.08 12.03 6.04
N GLU A 294 8.94 12.90 6.58
CA GLU A 294 10.38 12.97 6.31
C GLU A 294 11.21 12.65 7.54
N ASP A 295 10.75 13.05 8.72
CA ASP A 295 11.45 12.90 9.99
C ASP A 295 10.90 11.71 10.79
N TRP A 296 11.79 10.79 11.15
CA TRP A 296 11.44 9.65 12.01
C TRP A 296 11.02 10.09 13.43
N GLN A 297 11.50 11.23 13.91
CA GLN A 297 11.09 11.74 15.23
C GLN A 297 9.60 12.09 15.26
N GLU A 298 9.03 12.49 14.14
CA GLU A 298 7.57 12.63 14.03
C GLU A 298 6.88 11.28 14.20
N VAL A 299 7.37 10.22 13.54
CA VAL A 299 6.81 8.86 13.66
C VAL A 299 6.89 8.36 15.11
N MET A 300 7.95 8.71 15.83
CA MET A 300 8.13 8.37 17.25
C MET A 300 7.04 8.92 18.16
N LYS A 301 6.32 9.97 17.76
CA LYS A 301 5.17 10.50 18.52
C LYS A 301 4.01 9.49 18.61
N LEU A 302 3.91 8.54 17.67
CA LEU A 302 2.95 7.43 17.69
C LEU A 302 3.33 6.30 18.64
N SER A 303 4.56 6.29 19.16
CA SER A 303 5.15 5.16 19.89
C SER A 303 4.48 4.81 21.23
N LYS A 304 3.63 5.69 21.74
CA LYS A 304 2.89 5.50 23.00
C LYS A 304 1.46 5.00 22.79
N LEU A 305 1.04 4.77 21.53
CA LEU A 305 -0.26 4.16 21.25
C LEU A 305 -0.24 2.69 21.67
N PRO A 306 -1.01 2.29 22.71
CA PRO A 306 -0.82 1.01 23.38
C PRO A 306 -1.24 -0.20 22.53
N SER A 307 -2.22 -0.01 21.65
CA SER A 307 -2.79 -1.09 20.84
C SER A 307 -2.26 -1.13 19.42
N LEU A 308 -1.38 -0.20 19.01
CA LEU A 308 -0.91 -0.08 17.63
C LEU A 308 -0.05 -1.29 17.26
N ALA A 309 -0.64 -2.20 16.47
CA ALA A 309 -0.02 -3.43 16.02
C ALA A 309 0.53 -3.34 14.60
N LYS A 310 -0.07 -2.52 13.75
CA LYS A 310 0.34 -2.36 12.35
C LYS A 310 0.42 -0.88 11.96
N LEU A 311 1.61 -0.49 11.47
CA LEU A 311 1.88 0.86 10.98
C LEU A 311 2.40 0.77 9.53
N CYS A 312 1.66 1.37 8.60
CA CYS A 312 2.04 1.45 7.20
C CYS A 312 2.52 2.87 6.89
N LEU A 313 3.74 2.98 6.37
CA LEU A 313 4.44 4.22 6.02
C LEU A 313 5.07 4.15 4.63
N ASN A 314 4.57 3.25 3.75
CA ASN A 314 5.12 3.13 2.39
C ASN A 314 4.92 4.44 1.61
N GLY A 315 5.84 4.74 0.68
CA GLY A 315 5.69 5.92 -0.19
C GLY A 315 5.80 7.25 0.54
N ASN A 316 6.49 7.29 1.68
CA ASN A 316 6.86 8.53 2.35
C ASN A 316 8.29 8.95 1.96
N ARG A 317 8.90 9.87 2.72
CA ARG A 317 10.22 10.42 2.43
C ARG A 317 11.23 10.18 3.55
N LEU A 318 10.99 9.13 4.36
CA LEU A 318 11.83 8.80 5.50
C LEU A 318 13.23 8.39 5.04
N THR A 319 14.26 9.01 5.62
CA THR A 319 15.67 8.74 5.30
C THR A 319 16.35 7.88 6.34
N LEU A 320 15.80 7.82 7.56
CA LEU A 320 16.38 7.14 8.71
C LEU A 320 15.28 6.53 9.58
N VAL A 321 15.60 5.39 10.18
CA VAL A 321 14.84 4.81 11.30
C VAL A 321 15.75 4.78 12.52
N GLU A 322 15.29 5.32 13.64
CA GLU A 322 15.99 5.29 14.91
C GLU A 322 15.15 4.61 15.98
N TYR A 323 15.79 3.86 16.85
CA TYR A 323 15.16 3.30 18.03
C TYR A 323 15.98 3.65 19.26
N LEU A 324 15.50 4.59 20.05
CA LEU A 324 16.16 5.05 21.27
C LEU A 324 15.73 4.17 22.45
N ALA A 325 16.30 2.98 22.57
CA ALA A 325 16.29 2.27 23.83
C ALA A 325 17.34 2.92 24.75
N ARG A 326 16.91 3.62 25.79
CA ARG A 326 17.82 4.07 26.84
C ARG A 326 18.48 2.83 27.46
N SER A 327 19.78 2.70 27.19
CA SER A 327 20.75 1.78 27.83
C SER A 327 20.14 0.50 28.46
N GLY A 328 20.12 -0.59 27.72
CA GLY A 328 20.25 -1.92 28.28
C GLY A 328 19.01 -2.67 28.73
N ASP A 329 17.86 -2.03 28.83
CA ASP A 329 16.68 -2.66 29.44
C ASP A 329 15.59 -2.97 28.39
N ARG A 330 15.69 -4.15 27.76
CA ARG A 330 14.66 -4.66 26.83
C ARG A 330 13.33 -5.02 27.53
N ASN A 331 13.28 -5.01 28.86
CA ASN A 331 12.13 -5.42 29.66
C ASN A 331 11.34 -4.25 30.26
N SER A 332 11.65 -3.01 29.90
CA SER A 332 10.93 -1.83 30.41
C SER A 332 9.56 -1.70 29.77
N THR A 333 8.51 -1.56 30.57
CA THR A 333 7.13 -1.20 30.15
C THR A 333 7.05 0.18 29.48
N SER A 334 8.13 0.91 29.43
CA SER A 334 8.29 2.26 28.86
C SER A 334 8.88 2.25 27.43
N LEU A 335 9.09 1.07 26.82
CA LEU A 335 9.67 0.99 25.47
C LEU A 335 8.73 1.58 24.40
N PRO A 336 9.28 2.24 23.37
CA PRO A 336 8.50 2.70 22.23
C PRO A 336 7.91 1.52 21.45
N PHE A 337 6.70 1.69 20.89
CA PHE A 337 6.07 0.72 20.00
C PHE A 337 5.98 -0.71 20.56
N VAL A 338 5.58 -0.86 21.82
CA VAL A 338 5.53 -2.16 22.52
C VAL A 338 4.70 -3.21 21.78
N SER A 339 3.58 -2.81 21.18
CA SER A 339 2.62 -3.70 20.53
C SER A 339 2.81 -3.82 19.01
N LEU A 340 3.79 -3.13 18.42
CA LEU A 340 3.94 -3.06 16.97
C LEU A 340 4.50 -4.37 16.41
N LEU A 341 3.67 -5.08 15.64
CA LEU A 341 3.99 -6.33 14.98
C LEU A 341 4.43 -6.14 13.53
N CYS A 342 3.81 -5.18 12.84
CA CYS A 342 4.01 -4.94 11.41
C CYS A 342 4.41 -3.48 11.16
N LEU A 343 5.53 -3.27 10.48
CA LEU A 343 6.00 -1.94 10.08
C LEU A 343 6.39 -1.94 8.59
N TYR A 344 5.66 -1.16 7.80
CA TYR A 344 5.85 -1.10 6.35
C TYR A 344 6.51 0.22 5.96
N LEU A 345 7.70 0.15 5.39
CA LEU A 345 8.58 1.26 5.02
C LEU A 345 9.01 1.22 3.54
N GLY A 346 8.31 0.48 2.70
CA GLY A 346 8.60 0.39 1.27
C GLY A 346 8.50 1.76 0.59
N ARG A 347 9.22 1.97 -0.52
CA ARG A 347 9.20 3.23 -1.29
C ARG A 347 9.49 4.47 -0.42
N ASN A 348 10.52 4.40 0.43
CA ASN A 348 11.07 5.50 1.19
C ASN A 348 12.51 5.81 0.72
N ASN A 349 13.25 6.61 1.47
CA ASN A 349 14.62 7.03 1.13
C ASN A 349 15.67 6.42 2.08
N LEU A 350 15.40 5.22 2.65
CA LEU A 350 16.33 4.56 3.55
C LEU A 350 17.56 4.06 2.79
N ALA A 351 18.73 4.59 3.12
CA ALA A 351 20.00 4.27 2.47
C ALA A 351 20.99 3.53 3.37
N ASP A 352 20.85 3.66 4.70
CA ASP A 352 21.84 3.21 5.67
C ASP A 352 21.43 1.96 6.43
N TRP A 353 22.41 1.10 6.71
CA TRP A 353 22.26 -0.09 7.52
C TRP A 353 21.84 0.19 8.98
N SER A 354 22.15 1.38 9.51
CA SER A 354 21.74 1.80 10.84
C SER A 354 20.22 1.74 11.05
N SER A 355 19.46 2.06 10.01
CA SER A 355 17.99 1.93 10.03
C SER A 355 17.53 0.48 10.16
N VAL A 356 18.20 -0.46 9.49
CA VAL A 356 17.90 -1.90 9.60
C VAL A 356 18.27 -2.42 10.99
N ASP A 357 19.43 -2.00 11.52
CA ASP A 357 19.86 -2.39 12.84
C ASP A 357 18.95 -1.83 13.95
N ALA A 358 18.39 -0.64 13.74
CA ALA A 358 17.39 -0.05 14.62
C ALA A 358 16.09 -0.86 14.68
N LEU A 359 15.68 -1.49 13.57
CA LEU A 359 14.48 -2.34 13.52
C LEU A 359 14.60 -3.61 14.39
N ASP A 360 15.80 -4.15 14.61
CA ASP A 360 16.03 -5.32 15.48
C ASP A 360 15.74 -5.01 16.97
N TRP A 361 15.68 -3.74 17.34
CA TRP A 361 15.42 -3.31 18.73
C TRP A 361 13.93 -3.23 19.07
N PHE A 362 13.04 -3.20 18.08
CA PHE A 362 11.60 -3.16 18.33
C PHE A 362 11.16 -4.46 19.04
N PRO A 363 10.46 -4.37 20.17
CA PRO A 363 10.26 -5.52 21.05
C PRO A 363 9.37 -6.62 20.44
N SER A 364 8.40 -6.27 19.62
CA SER A 364 7.37 -7.18 19.10
C SER A 364 7.37 -7.29 17.58
N LEU A 365 8.28 -6.62 16.87
CA LEU A 365 8.26 -6.52 15.40
C LEU A 365 8.54 -7.86 14.73
N GLN A 366 7.63 -8.30 13.86
CA GLN A 366 7.66 -9.58 13.16
C GLN A 366 7.56 -9.48 11.65
N ASP A 367 6.89 -8.44 11.11
CA ASP A 367 6.71 -8.24 9.67
C ASP A 367 7.20 -6.85 9.26
N VAL A 368 8.14 -6.81 8.33
CA VAL A 368 8.74 -5.57 7.82
C VAL A 368 8.73 -5.56 6.30
N ARG A 369 8.40 -4.40 5.72
CA ARG A 369 8.57 -4.14 4.29
C ARG A 369 9.58 -3.03 4.08
N LEU A 370 10.60 -3.30 3.26
CA LEU A 370 11.70 -2.37 2.93
C LEU A 370 11.93 -2.24 1.43
N SER A 371 11.09 -2.86 0.60
CA SER A 371 11.21 -2.82 -0.87
C SER A 371 11.27 -1.39 -1.38
N ASP A 372 11.96 -1.19 -2.50
CA ASP A 372 12.03 0.10 -3.20
C ASP A 372 12.61 1.25 -2.35
N ASN A 373 13.58 0.93 -1.49
CA ASN A 373 14.43 1.90 -0.81
C ASN A 373 15.82 1.90 -1.47
N PRO A 374 16.59 2.99 -1.38
CA PRO A 374 17.97 3.02 -1.91
C PRO A 374 18.85 1.88 -1.40
N LEU A 375 18.69 1.48 -0.13
CA LEU A 375 19.42 0.36 0.46
C LEU A 375 19.10 -0.98 -0.20
N THR A 376 17.84 -1.19 -0.65
CA THR A 376 17.33 -2.45 -1.20
C THR A 376 17.13 -2.41 -2.71
N ASP A 377 17.56 -1.36 -3.39
CA ASP A 377 17.47 -1.23 -4.85
C ASP A 377 18.28 -2.34 -5.54
N HIS A 378 17.71 -2.96 -6.57
CA HIS A 378 18.32 -4.09 -7.28
C HIS A 378 19.63 -3.74 -8.02
N LYS A 379 19.82 -2.46 -8.38
CA LYS A 379 20.98 -2.01 -9.18
C LYS A 379 22.07 -1.37 -8.32
N THR A 380 21.67 -0.62 -7.32
CA THR A 380 22.58 0.22 -6.51
C THR A 380 22.59 -0.17 -5.04
N GLY A 381 21.56 -0.89 -4.57
CA GLY A 381 21.41 -1.29 -3.18
C GLY A 381 22.40 -2.36 -2.77
N THR A 382 22.84 -2.30 -1.52
CA THR A 382 23.79 -3.26 -0.93
C THR A 382 23.09 -4.35 -0.12
N ALA A 383 21.79 -4.18 0.14
CA ALA A 383 21.05 -5.07 1.02
C ALA A 383 20.47 -6.27 0.27
N THR A 384 21.05 -7.43 0.49
CA THR A 384 20.49 -8.70 0.04
C THR A 384 19.56 -9.28 1.10
N ARG A 385 18.60 -10.13 0.69
CA ARG A 385 17.61 -10.72 1.60
C ARG A 385 18.26 -11.44 2.79
N PHE A 386 19.32 -12.22 2.58
CA PHE A 386 20.00 -12.92 3.67
C PHE A 386 20.63 -11.97 4.70
N MET A 387 21.15 -10.81 4.26
CA MET A 387 21.71 -9.81 5.17
C MET A 387 20.63 -9.15 6.03
N LEU A 388 19.47 -8.82 5.43
CA LEU A 388 18.32 -8.28 6.16
C LEU A 388 17.81 -9.28 7.20
N ILE A 389 17.63 -10.55 6.81
CA ILE A 389 17.20 -11.62 7.72
C ILE A 389 18.18 -11.79 8.89
N ALA A 390 19.48 -11.80 8.60
CA ALA A 390 20.49 -11.98 9.63
C ALA A 390 20.60 -10.80 10.61
N ARG A 391 20.37 -9.56 10.13
CA ARG A 391 20.41 -8.35 10.97
C ARG A 391 19.16 -8.17 11.83
N MET A 392 18.03 -8.74 11.45
CA MET A 392 16.74 -8.63 12.17
C MET A 392 16.29 -10.01 12.68
N GLY A 393 16.61 -10.32 13.93
CA GLY A 393 16.45 -11.65 14.51
C GLY A 393 15.02 -12.06 14.81
N SER A 394 14.13 -11.12 15.09
CA SER A 394 12.75 -11.37 15.50
C SER A 394 11.79 -11.54 14.33
N LEU A 395 12.20 -11.19 13.08
CA LEU A 395 11.31 -11.21 11.94
C LEU A 395 10.83 -12.62 11.57
N SER A 396 9.55 -12.74 11.26
CA SER A 396 8.92 -13.92 10.67
C SER A 396 8.51 -13.70 9.21
N CYS A 397 8.38 -12.42 8.79
CA CYS A 397 8.01 -12.03 7.43
C CYS A 397 8.86 -10.83 6.97
N LEU A 398 9.38 -10.88 5.75
CA LEU A 398 10.14 -9.80 5.13
C LEU A 398 9.65 -9.57 3.70
N ASN A 399 9.23 -8.34 3.39
CA ASN A 399 8.69 -7.95 2.08
C ASN A 399 7.54 -8.87 1.60
N GLY A 400 6.68 -9.30 2.52
CA GLY A 400 5.53 -10.16 2.24
C GLY A 400 5.85 -11.65 2.10
N SER A 401 7.12 -12.05 2.27
CA SER A 401 7.54 -13.46 2.21
C SER A 401 7.90 -13.97 3.60
N LEU A 402 7.31 -15.10 4.01
CA LEU A 402 7.62 -15.76 5.28
C LEU A 402 9.09 -16.21 5.32
N ILE A 403 9.73 -16.04 6.45
CA ILE A 403 11.10 -16.50 6.71
C ILE A 403 11.03 -17.88 7.36
N LYS A 404 11.36 -18.92 6.60
CA LYS A 404 11.41 -20.30 7.13
C LYS A 404 12.59 -20.46 8.09
N PRO A 405 12.51 -21.36 9.10
CA PRO A 405 13.61 -21.59 10.06
C PRO A 405 14.92 -21.98 9.37
N ARG A 406 14.88 -22.76 8.31
CA ARG A 406 16.05 -23.14 7.51
C ARG A 406 16.65 -21.92 6.80
N GLU A 407 15.80 -21.11 6.11
CA GLU A 407 16.24 -19.88 5.45
C GLU A 407 16.93 -18.92 6.44
N ARG A 408 16.38 -18.78 7.64
CA ARG A 408 16.99 -17.97 8.70
C ARG A 408 18.39 -18.47 9.05
N ARG A 409 18.52 -19.76 9.36
CA ARG A 409 19.80 -20.37 9.71
C ARG A 409 20.84 -20.19 8.61
N ASP A 410 20.45 -20.48 7.36
CA ASP A 410 21.35 -20.36 6.21
C ASP A 410 21.75 -18.89 5.97
N SER A 411 20.81 -17.95 6.12
CA SER A 411 21.06 -16.50 6.02
C SER A 411 22.02 -16.01 7.11
N GLU A 412 21.85 -16.45 8.34
CA GLU A 412 22.71 -16.06 9.47
C GLU A 412 24.15 -16.60 9.30
N ILE A 413 24.30 -17.87 8.90
CA ILE A 413 25.61 -18.46 8.60
C ILE A 413 26.29 -17.74 7.43
N ARG A 414 25.55 -17.49 6.35
CA ARG A 414 26.06 -16.76 5.18
C ARG A 414 26.49 -15.35 5.53
N TYR A 415 25.72 -14.65 6.36
CA TYR A 415 26.05 -13.32 6.84
C TYR A 415 27.34 -13.32 7.65
N VAL A 416 27.52 -14.25 8.60
CA VAL A 416 28.77 -14.35 9.38
C VAL A 416 29.98 -14.57 8.47
N ARG A 417 29.85 -15.47 7.48
CA ARG A 417 30.93 -15.71 6.49
C ARG A 417 31.23 -14.45 5.67
N HIS A 418 30.22 -13.73 5.24
CA HIS A 418 30.38 -12.47 4.50
C HIS A 418 31.12 -11.41 5.32
N VAL A 419 30.76 -11.25 6.60
CA VAL A 419 31.44 -10.33 7.51
C VAL A 419 32.89 -10.74 7.74
N LEU A 420 33.17 -12.04 7.94
CA LEU A 420 34.54 -12.56 8.08
C LEU A 420 35.40 -12.29 6.85
N GLN A 421 34.83 -12.35 5.63
CA GLN A 421 35.56 -11.96 4.40
C GLN A 421 35.91 -10.46 4.38
N THR A 422 35.00 -9.61 4.84
CA THR A 422 35.18 -8.16 4.89
C THR A 422 36.24 -7.76 5.96
N MET A 423 36.38 -8.55 7.02
CA MET A 423 37.37 -8.33 8.07
C MET A 423 38.83 -8.39 7.62
N ARG A 424 39.11 -9.00 6.47
CA ARG A 424 40.46 -9.03 5.91
C ARG A 424 40.97 -7.64 5.54
N THR A 425 40.09 -6.68 5.35
CA THR A 425 40.40 -5.34 4.85
C THR A 425 40.07 -4.22 5.83
N GLN A 426 39.38 -4.51 6.95
CA GLN A 426 38.91 -3.51 7.91
C GLN A 426 39.28 -3.88 9.37
N SER A 427 39.37 -2.87 10.26
CA SER A 427 39.63 -3.12 11.68
C SER A 427 38.46 -3.78 12.40
N LYS A 428 38.78 -4.59 13.43
CA LYS A 428 37.80 -5.33 14.24
C LYS A 428 36.74 -4.41 14.86
N GLU A 429 37.17 -3.28 15.43
CA GLU A 429 36.28 -2.32 16.09
C GLU A 429 35.24 -1.72 15.09
N ARG A 430 35.70 -1.41 13.87
CA ARG A 430 34.83 -0.86 12.84
C ARG A 430 33.77 -1.87 12.40
N ILE A 431 34.14 -3.13 12.29
CA ILE A 431 33.23 -4.20 11.88
C ILE A 431 32.20 -4.50 12.97
N ILE A 432 32.62 -4.60 14.25
CA ILE A 432 31.67 -4.80 15.36
C ILE A 432 30.65 -3.66 15.42
N LYS A 433 31.09 -2.42 15.18
CA LYS A 433 30.20 -1.27 15.14
C LYS A 433 29.21 -1.32 13.97
N SER A 434 29.63 -1.77 12.78
CA SER A 434 28.80 -1.84 11.58
C SER A 434 28.00 -3.14 11.46
N HIS A 435 28.26 -4.15 12.31
CA HIS A 435 27.59 -5.45 12.31
C HIS A 435 27.20 -5.88 13.73
N PRO A 436 26.21 -5.24 14.38
CA PRO A 436 25.91 -5.42 15.82
C PRO A 436 25.58 -6.85 16.23
N ARG A 437 24.98 -7.64 15.33
CA ARG A 437 24.60 -9.04 15.61
C ARG A 437 25.68 -10.06 15.28
N PHE A 438 26.78 -9.64 14.67
CA PHE A 438 27.82 -10.55 14.17
C PHE A 438 28.35 -11.52 15.25
N GLU A 439 28.80 -10.98 16.37
CA GLU A 439 29.37 -11.81 17.46
C GLU A 439 28.33 -12.79 18.04
N LYS A 440 27.11 -12.32 18.24
CA LYS A 440 26.00 -13.17 18.71
C LYS A 440 25.72 -14.32 17.75
N LEU A 441 25.65 -14.04 16.44
CA LEU A 441 25.39 -15.06 15.42
C LEU A 441 26.53 -16.04 15.25
N ARG A 442 27.79 -15.58 15.40
CA ARG A 442 28.97 -16.41 15.40
C ARG A 442 28.92 -17.45 16.51
N MET A 443 28.53 -17.04 17.73
CA MET A 443 28.37 -17.94 18.88
C MET A 443 27.22 -18.92 18.71
N ILE A 444 26.06 -18.47 18.18
CA ILE A 444 24.88 -19.33 17.99
C ILE A 444 25.17 -20.47 17.00
N HIS A 445 26.01 -20.20 15.99
CA HIS A 445 26.31 -21.18 14.93
C HIS A 445 27.67 -21.89 15.12
N ASP A 446 28.30 -21.80 16.32
CA ASP A 446 29.56 -22.44 16.67
C ASP A 446 30.70 -22.20 15.64
N LEU A 447 30.77 -20.99 15.08
CA LEU A 447 31.79 -20.65 14.09
C LEU A 447 33.08 -20.23 14.80
N PRO A 448 34.25 -20.88 14.47
CA PRO A 448 35.47 -20.74 15.25
C PRO A 448 36.03 -19.31 15.25
N GLU A 449 36.66 -18.95 16.39
CA GLU A 449 37.38 -17.69 16.59
C GLU A 449 38.69 -17.62 15.79
N ASP A 450 39.28 -18.77 15.50
CA ASP A 450 40.63 -18.91 14.95
C ASP A 450 40.84 -18.25 13.58
N ILE A 451 39.76 -17.85 12.93
CA ILE A 451 39.84 -17.05 11.69
C ILE A 451 40.39 -15.63 11.99
N TRP A 452 40.34 -15.16 13.26
CA TRP A 452 40.89 -13.87 13.68
C TRP A 452 42.39 -13.90 13.99
N SER A 453 42.84 -14.99 14.57
CA SER A 453 44.19 -15.11 15.15
C SER A 453 45.17 -15.81 14.23
N SER A 454 44.70 -16.67 13.35
CA SER A 454 45.57 -17.24 12.36
C SER A 454 45.63 -16.29 11.15
N GLY A 455 46.75 -15.60 11.04
CA GLY A 455 47.23 -15.04 9.78
C GLY A 455 47.37 -16.10 8.68
N TYR A 456 46.59 -17.17 8.75
CA TYR A 456 46.48 -18.27 7.80
C TYR A 456 45.47 -17.94 6.72
N ILE A 457 45.77 -16.88 5.98
CA ILE A 457 45.64 -16.97 4.56
C ILE A 457 47.00 -16.56 4.02
N ASN A 458 47.87 -17.57 4.00
CA ASN A 458 49.01 -17.55 3.10
C ASN A 458 48.50 -17.09 1.75
N THR A 459 48.90 -15.90 1.34
CA THR A 459 48.83 -15.40 -0.04
C THR A 459 49.66 -16.27 -0.99
N ALA A 460 50.11 -17.45 -0.54
CA ALA A 460 50.91 -18.40 -1.30
C ALA A 460 50.11 -19.60 -1.89
N ASN A 461 48.78 -19.69 -1.68
CA ASN A 461 47.98 -20.73 -2.31
C ASN A 461 46.80 -20.13 -3.07
N SER A 462 47.10 -19.42 -4.17
CA SER A 462 46.16 -19.18 -5.25
C SER A 462 45.62 -20.48 -5.89
N ASP A 463 46.16 -21.63 -5.47
CA ASP A 463 45.77 -22.95 -5.99
C ASP A 463 44.74 -23.70 -5.13
N SER A 464 44.32 -23.15 -3.94
CA SER A 464 43.31 -23.83 -3.14
C SER A 464 41.85 -23.57 -3.64
N PHE A 465 41.64 -22.67 -4.57
CA PHE A 465 40.38 -22.55 -5.31
C PHE A 465 40.12 -23.75 -6.22
N ALA A 466 41.15 -24.53 -6.56
CA ALA A 466 41.02 -25.70 -7.40
C ALA A 466 40.32 -26.89 -6.72
N ASN A 467 40.22 -26.92 -5.37
CA ASN A 467 39.69 -28.07 -4.62
C ASN A 467 38.24 -27.96 -4.15
N ASN A 468 37.53 -26.89 -4.46
CA ASN A 468 36.09 -26.74 -4.13
C ASN A 468 35.17 -27.18 -5.28
N PHE A 469 35.60 -28.19 -6.06
CA PHE A 469 34.75 -28.84 -7.03
C PHE A 469 33.84 -29.86 -6.33
N PHE A 470 32.55 -29.79 -6.60
CA PHE A 470 31.61 -30.79 -6.15
C PHE A 470 30.86 -31.40 -7.33
N ALA A 471 30.41 -32.65 -7.18
CA ALA A 471 29.66 -33.33 -8.20
C ALA A 471 28.20 -32.88 -8.20
N VAL A 472 27.73 -32.39 -9.32
CA VAL A 472 26.34 -32.04 -9.59
C VAL A 472 25.83 -32.97 -10.68
N THR A 473 24.66 -33.55 -10.48
CA THR A 473 23.97 -34.35 -11.50
C THR A 473 23.00 -33.48 -12.27
N ILE A 474 23.09 -33.43 -13.58
CA ILE A 474 22.21 -32.65 -14.45
C ILE A 474 21.34 -33.65 -15.22
N GLU A 475 20.02 -33.51 -15.06
CA GLU A 475 18.99 -34.26 -15.75
C GLU A 475 18.34 -33.36 -16.79
N CYS A 476 18.33 -33.79 -18.05
CA CYS A 476 17.66 -33.07 -19.14
C CYS A 476 16.27 -33.67 -19.35
N VAL A 477 15.23 -32.84 -19.18
CA VAL A 477 13.82 -33.24 -19.45
C VAL A 477 13.23 -32.49 -20.65
N ALA A 478 14.06 -31.72 -21.37
CA ALA A 478 13.64 -30.97 -22.55
C ALA A 478 13.18 -31.88 -23.68
N ALA A 479 11.97 -31.65 -24.19
CA ALA A 479 11.36 -32.48 -25.24
C ALA A 479 12.15 -32.46 -26.56
N GLY A 480 12.85 -31.35 -26.84
CA GLY A 480 13.66 -31.17 -28.05
C GLY A 480 14.98 -31.94 -28.07
N VAL A 481 15.44 -32.47 -26.94
CA VAL A 481 16.76 -33.15 -26.81
C VAL A 481 16.64 -34.68 -26.82
N GLY A 482 15.44 -35.23 -26.62
CA GLY A 482 15.20 -36.68 -26.53
C GLY A 482 15.62 -37.26 -25.16
N GLU A 483 15.49 -38.58 -24.98
CA GLU A 483 15.91 -39.26 -23.74
C GLU A 483 17.45 -39.21 -23.61
N CYS A 484 17.94 -38.32 -22.72
CA CYS A 484 19.35 -38.26 -22.37
C CYS A 484 19.57 -38.82 -20.97
N ALA A 485 20.62 -39.62 -20.81
CA ALA A 485 21.06 -40.08 -19.49
C ALA A 485 21.52 -38.87 -18.65
N SER A 486 21.26 -38.90 -17.31
CA SER A 486 21.75 -37.90 -16.37
C SER A 486 23.28 -37.82 -16.42
N ILE A 487 23.83 -36.61 -16.44
CA ILE A 487 25.26 -36.36 -16.54
C ILE A 487 25.75 -35.77 -15.22
N THR A 488 26.69 -36.44 -14.56
CA THR A 488 27.35 -35.89 -13.35
C THR A 488 28.61 -35.13 -13.74
N LYS A 489 28.68 -33.85 -13.35
CA LYS A 489 29.83 -32.99 -13.63
C LYS A 489 30.37 -32.39 -12.35
N LYS A 490 31.71 -32.31 -12.25
CA LYS A 490 32.36 -31.58 -11.16
C LYS A 490 32.43 -30.09 -11.51
N LEU A 491 31.79 -29.23 -10.70
CA LEU A 491 31.74 -27.80 -10.90
C LEU A 491 32.22 -27.06 -9.65
N PRO A 492 32.90 -25.91 -9.78
CA PRO A 492 33.21 -25.05 -8.65
C PRO A 492 31.94 -24.45 -8.04
N LEU A 493 31.89 -24.27 -6.72
CA LEU A 493 30.81 -23.57 -6.02
C LEU A 493 30.57 -22.14 -6.53
N ALA A 494 31.64 -21.49 -7.00
CA ALA A 494 31.59 -20.14 -7.57
C ALA A 494 31.07 -20.08 -9.03
N THR A 495 30.63 -21.22 -9.60
CA THR A 495 30.03 -21.25 -10.94
C THR A 495 28.68 -20.50 -10.91
N THR A 496 28.52 -19.49 -11.76
CA THR A 496 27.26 -18.76 -11.88
C THR A 496 26.24 -19.57 -12.69
N ILE A 497 24.95 -19.29 -12.48
CA ILE A 497 23.86 -19.94 -13.25
C ILE A 497 24.03 -19.71 -14.74
N GLY A 498 24.43 -18.51 -15.17
CA GLY A 498 24.73 -18.22 -16.57
C GLY A 498 25.86 -19.09 -17.12
N LYS A 499 26.96 -19.32 -16.36
CA LYS A 499 28.03 -20.27 -16.75
C LYS A 499 27.54 -21.71 -16.75
N LEU A 500 26.65 -22.08 -15.84
CA LEU A 500 26.04 -23.40 -15.82
C LEU A 500 25.19 -23.64 -17.08
N LYS A 501 24.41 -22.66 -17.53
CA LYS A 501 23.65 -22.72 -18.80
C LYS A 501 24.58 -22.96 -20.00
N VAL A 502 25.74 -22.30 -20.07
CA VAL A 502 26.74 -22.52 -21.11
C VAL A 502 27.30 -23.95 -21.03
N VAL A 503 27.53 -24.49 -19.84
CA VAL A 503 27.93 -25.91 -19.68
C VAL A 503 26.83 -26.85 -20.16
N CYS A 504 25.57 -26.58 -19.83
CA CYS A 504 24.42 -27.36 -20.29
C CYS A 504 24.27 -27.31 -21.82
N GLU A 505 24.48 -26.14 -22.44
CA GLU A 505 24.49 -25.96 -23.89
C GLU A 505 25.54 -26.87 -24.57
N SER A 506 26.72 -26.92 -23.99
CA SER A 506 27.78 -27.79 -24.50
C SER A 506 27.45 -29.31 -24.37
N LEU A 507 26.75 -29.68 -23.29
CA LEU A 507 26.41 -31.09 -22.99
C LEU A 507 25.19 -31.60 -23.75
N PHE A 508 24.13 -30.80 -23.81
CA PHE A 508 22.81 -31.20 -24.29
C PHE A 508 22.42 -30.55 -25.62
N LYS A 509 23.27 -29.64 -26.15
CA LYS A 509 23.05 -28.92 -27.43
C LYS A 509 21.81 -28.04 -27.47
N LEU A 510 21.28 -27.66 -26.30
CA LEU A 510 20.18 -26.75 -26.16
C LEU A 510 20.76 -25.32 -25.90
N PRO A 511 20.45 -24.30 -26.74
CA PRO A 511 20.98 -22.95 -26.58
C PRO A 511 20.66 -22.35 -25.22
N SER A 512 21.58 -21.58 -24.60
CA SER A 512 21.46 -21.03 -23.25
C SER A 512 20.21 -20.16 -23.09
N ASN A 513 19.77 -19.47 -24.14
CA ASN A 513 18.57 -18.62 -24.16
C ASN A 513 17.24 -19.41 -24.23
N GLN A 514 17.31 -20.72 -24.46
CA GLN A 514 16.16 -21.62 -24.49
C GLN A 514 16.13 -22.57 -23.29
N GLN A 515 16.98 -22.33 -22.28
CA GLN A 515 17.11 -23.19 -21.12
C GLN A 515 16.40 -22.62 -19.91
N ARG A 516 15.61 -23.46 -19.23
CA ARG A 516 15.17 -23.27 -17.84
C ARG A 516 15.88 -24.26 -16.95
N LEU A 517 16.51 -23.78 -15.92
CA LEU A 517 17.16 -24.62 -14.93
C LEU A 517 16.37 -24.63 -13.63
N TYR A 518 16.21 -25.82 -13.09
CA TYR A 518 15.59 -26.04 -11.79
C TYR A 518 16.52 -26.85 -10.91
N PHE A 519 16.49 -26.63 -9.62
CA PHE A 519 17.17 -27.54 -8.72
C PHE A 519 16.17 -28.28 -7.83
N LYS A 520 16.42 -29.59 -7.63
CA LYS A 520 15.59 -30.46 -6.79
C LYS A 520 16.23 -30.53 -5.41
N ASP A 521 15.54 -30.00 -4.40
CA ASP A 521 15.93 -30.19 -3.00
C ASP A 521 15.36 -31.52 -2.50
N GLN A 522 16.13 -32.25 -1.69
CA GLN A 522 15.69 -33.55 -1.13
C GLN A 522 14.45 -33.40 -0.23
N ASP A 523 14.27 -32.24 0.38
CA ASP A 523 13.20 -31.95 1.32
C ASP A 523 11.98 -31.24 0.68
N SER A 524 12.01 -30.96 -0.64
CA SER A 524 10.92 -30.28 -1.35
C SER A 524 10.46 -31.11 -2.56
N PRO A 525 9.15 -31.43 -2.67
CA PRO A 525 8.62 -32.14 -3.83
C PRO A 525 8.59 -31.28 -5.10
N ILE A 526 8.72 -29.96 -4.98
CA ILE A 526 8.63 -29.01 -6.09
C ILE A 526 10.02 -28.49 -6.42
N PRO A 527 10.52 -28.64 -7.68
CA PRO A 527 11.78 -28.05 -8.11
C PRO A 527 11.76 -26.52 -8.03
N ILE A 528 12.89 -25.92 -7.65
CA ILE A 528 13.06 -24.47 -7.54
C ILE A 528 13.73 -23.96 -8.82
N GLU A 529 13.10 -22.99 -9.51
CA GLU A 529 13.63 -22.38 -10.72
C GLU A 529 14.81 -21.45 -10.43
N LEU A 530 15.89 -21.59 -11.22
CA LEU A 530 17.10 -20.78 -11.15
C LEU A 530 17.01 -19.63 -12.15
N LYS A 531 16.59 -18.45 -11.70
CA LYS A 531 16.24 -17.31 -12.58
C LYS A 531 17.38 -16.33 -12.82
N ASP A 532 18.24 -16.12 -11.84
CA ASP A 532 19.28 -15.10 -11.90
C ASP A 532 20.59 -15.69 -12.41
N ASP A 533 20.99 -15.31 -13.61
CA ASP A 533 22.22 -15.79 -14.25
C ASP A 533 23.51 -15.33 -13.53
N LEU A 534 23.45 -14.36 -12.64
CA LEU A 534 24.59 -13.84 -11.87
C LEU A 534 24.77 -14.57 -10.53
N GLU A 535 23.74 -15.23 -10.02
CA GLU A 535 23.86 -16.04 -8.79
C GLU A 535 24.80 -17.22 -8.99
N THR A 536 25.58 -17.54 -7.97
CA THR A 536 26.47 -18.73 -7.99
C THR A 536 25.75 -19.96 -7.45
N LEU A 537 26.26 -21.17 -7.76
CA LEU A 537 25.75 -22.43 -7.19
C LEU A 537 25.77 -22.40 -5.66
N ALA A 538 26.75 -21.73 -5.06
CA ALA A 538 26.82 -21.50 -3.62
C ALA A 538 25.69 -20.57 -3.12
N ASP A 539 25.34 -19.55 -3.90
CA ASP A 539 24.30 -18.57 -3.56
C ASP A 539 22.91 -19.21 -3.53
N VAL A 540 22.67 -20.13 -4.45
CA VAL A 540 21.42 -20.88 -4.54
C VAL A 540 21.35 -22.06 -3.57
N GLY A 541 22.45 -22.36 -2.86
CA GLY A 541 22.51 -23.47 -1.90
C GLY A 541 22.65 -24.85 -2.55
N ILE A 542 23.14 -24.91 -3.80
CA ILE A 542 23.40 -26.19 -4.49
C ILE A 542 24.71 -26.77 -4.00
N GLY A 543 24.61 -27.90 -3.27
CA GLY A 543 25.74 -28.64 -2.70
C GLY A 543 25.99 -30.00 -3.36
N PRO A 544 26.93 -30.80 -2.83
CA PRO A 544 27.26 -32.10 -3.36
C PRO A 544 26.07 -33.06 -3.43
N GLY A 545 25.94 -33.79 -4.52
CA GLY A 545 24.88 -34.81 -4.72
C GLY A 545 23.49 -34.24 -5.05
N ARG A 546 23.37 -32.93 -5.33
CA ARG A 546 22.11 -32.32 -5.76
C ARG A 546 21.87 -32.51 -7.24
N ILE A 547 20.60 -32.56 -7.61
CA ILE A 547 20.14 -32.75 -8.98
C ILE A 547 19.67 -31.39 -9.53
N ILE A 548 20.20 -31.05 -10.71
CA ILE A 548 19.75 -29.92 -11.52
C ILE A 548 18.93 -30.47 -12.68
N ILE A 549 17.74 -29.95 -12.88
CA ILE A 549 16.88 -30.32 -13.99
C ILE A 549 16.97 -29.20 -15.05
N LEU A 550 17.30 -29.62 -16.27
CA LEU A 550 17.30 -28.74 -17.44
C LEU A 550 16.04 -29.00 -18.26
N ASP A 551 15.29 -27.94 -18.48
CA ASP A 551 14.08 -27.93 -19.33
C ASP A 551 14.19 -26.90 -20.44
N GLU A 552 13.33 -26.98 -21.44
CA GLU A 552 13.20 -26.04 -22.55
C GLU A 552 12.16 -24.95 -22.24
N ILE A 553 12.42 -23.71 -22.70
CA ILE A 553 11.51 -22.54 -22.47
C ILE A 553 10.26 -22.67 -23.35
#